data_d1e8257f78e4856922cb991bd1ca6761
#
_entry.id   d1e8257f78e4856922cb991bd1ca6761
#
_cell.length_a   1.000
_cell.length_b   1.000
_cell.length_c   1.000
_cell.angle_alpha   90.00
_cell.angle_beta   90.00
_cell.angle_gamma   90.00
#
_symmetry.space_group_name_H-M   'P 1'
#
loop_
_entity.id
_entity.type
_entity.pdbx_description
1 polymer ?
#
loop_
_entity_poly.entity_id
_entity_poly.type
_entity_poly.pdbx_seq_one_letter_code
_entity_poly.pdbx_strand_id
1 'polypeptide(L)'
;MDSRRLALSAAKGESQDATSNPTPYEPEHSLAPMNEITAPISYGELIDKITILEIKAAQISDAAKLANVQTELDLLNATWAAHPASRTDISAERAQLGAVNKALWDIEDRIRLKEKAQAFDAEFIELARAVYFRNDERAAVKKAINLKLGSKLIEEKSYQDYRQGS
;
A
#
# COMPACT_ATOMS: atom_id res chain seq x y z
N MET A 1 -33.13 81.62 -10.41
CA MET A 1 -33.27 81.80 -11.84
C MET A 1 -32.86 80.48 -12.46
N ASP A 2 -33.74 79.76 -12.75
CA ASP A 2 -34.55 79.42 -13.89
C ASP A 2 -34.05 78.08 -14.47
N SER A 3 -34.74 77.15 -14.34
CA SER A 3 -35.90 76.60 -15.04
C SER A 3 -35.55 75.71 -16.24
N ARG A 4 -36.15 74.52 -16.18
CA ARG A 4 -36.76 73.78 -17.26
C ARG A 4 -35.83 72.79 -18.02
N ARG A 5 -36.25 71.69 -18.45
CA ARG A 5 -37.44 70.80 -18.42
C ARG A 5 -37.05 69.51 -19.17
N LEU A 6 -37.54 68.42 -18.65
CA LEU A 6 -38.20 67.33 -19.35
C LEU A 6 -37.68 66.83 -20.70
N ALA A 7 -37.37 65.56 -20.77
CA ALA A 7 -38.10 64.60 -21.63
C ALA A 7 -37.80 63.14 -21.29
N LEU A 8 -38.87 62.44 -21.07
CA LEU A 8 -38.95 60.96 -21.00
C LEU A 8 -38.55 60.38 -22.37
N SER A 9 -37.80 59.25 -22.34
CA SER A 9 -38.03 58.19 -23.31
C SER A 9 -37.71 56.84 -22.67
N ALA A 10 -38.72 56.04 -22.61
CA ALA A 10 -38.65 54.63 -22.22
C ALA A 10 -38.06 53.81 -23.40
N ALA A 11 -37.13 53.01 -23.09
CA ALA A 11 -36.81 51.84 -23.94
C ALA A 11 -36.58 50.61 -23.03
N LYS A 12 -37.48 49.69 -23.24
CA LYS A 12 -37.43 48.27 -22.82
C LYS A 12 -36.17 47.64 -23.36
N GLY A 13 -35.66 46.66 -22.63
CA GLY A 13 -34.70 45.68 -23.20
C GLY A 13 -34.01 44.93 -22.07
N GLU A 14 -34.62 43.92 -21.71
CA GLU A 14 -34.15 42.54 -21.65
C GLU A 14 -33.08 42.23 -20.58
N SER A 15 -33.60 41.70 -19.53
CA SER A 15 -32.99 40.74 -18.63
C SER A 15 -32.29 39.62 -19.42
N GLN A 16 -30.98 39.54 -19.32
CA GLN A 16 -30.26 38.28 -19.59
C GLN A 16 -29.66 37.82 -18.29
N ASP A 17 -30.43 36.94 -17.71
CA ASP A 17 -30.06 36.06 -16.61
C ASP A 17 -29.05 35.02 -17.17
N ALA A 18 -27.75 35.29 -16.97
CA ALA A 18 -26.71 34.32 -17.25
C ALA A 18 -26.51 33.48 -15.99
N THR A 19 -27.40 32.56 -15.72
CA THR A 19 -27.15 31.43 -14.85
C THR A 19 -26.10 30.52 -15.51
N SER A 20 -24.82 30.82 -15.27
CA SER A 20 -23.77 29.85 -15.52
C SER A 20 -23.90 28.73 -14.51
N ASN A 21 -24.57 27.66 -14.92
CA ASN A 21 -24.49 26.37 -14.25
C ASN A 21 -23.00 25.96 -14.18
N PRO A 22 -22.46 25.66 -12.98
CA PRO A 22 -21.17 25.00 -12.92
C PRO A 22 -21.31 23.62 -13.56
N THR A 23 -20.51 23.39 -14.60
CA THR A 23 -20.35 22.07 -15.21
C THR A 23 -20.07 21.06 -14.11
N PRO A 24 -20.78 19.92 -14.08
CA PRO A 24 -20.46 18.86 -13.14
C PRO A 24 -19.00 18.45 -13.36
N TYR A 25 -18.23 18.44 -12.28
CA TYR A 25 -16.90 17.86 -12.26
C TYR A 25 -17.06 16.37 -12.56
N GLU A 26 -16.84 16.00 -13.82
CA GLU A 26 -16.61 14.60 -14.19
C GLU A 26 -15.19 14.27 -13.75
N PRO A 27 -15.00 13.36 -12.77
CA PRO A 27 -13.68 12.82 -12.52
C PRO A 27 -13.25 12.12 -13.81
N GLU A 28 -12.17 12.59 -14.41
CA GLU A 28 -11.48 11.84 -15.47
C GLU A 28 -11.12 10.47 -14.86
N HIS A 29 -11.98 9.49 -15.10
CA HIS A 29 -11.64 8.10 -14.93
C HIS A 29 -10.58 7.80 -15.99
N SER A 30 -9.33 8.04 -15.65
CA SER A 30 -8.23 7.37 -16.30
C SER A 30 -8.56 5.88 -16.20
N LEU A 31 -9.01 5.30 -17.33
CA LEU A 31 -9.21 3.86 -17.44
C LEU A 31 -7.84 3.23 -17.20
N ALA A 32 -7.61 2.77 -15.96
CA ALA A 32 -6.51 1.88 -15.66
C ALA A 32 -6.54 0.74 -16.68
N PRO A 33 -5.42 0.26 -17.18
CA PRO A 33 -5.40 -0.82 -18.15
C PRO A 33 -6.25 -1.96 -17.58
N MET A 34 -7.18 -2.50 -18.39
CA MET A 34 -8.22 -3.47 -18.00
C MET A 34 -7.69 -4.81 -17.47
N ASN A 35 -6.38 -4.94 -17.31
CA ASN A 35 -5.66 -6.11 -16.80
C ASN A 35 -5.20 -5.97 -15.33
N GLU A 36 -5.59 -4.91 -14.64
CA GLU A 36 -5.25 -4.67 -13.24
C GLU A 36 -6.51 -4.47 -12.38
N ILE A 37 -6.44 -4.93 -11.14
CA ILE A 37 -7.47 -4.69 -10.12
C ILE A 37 -6.91 -3.73 -9.09
N THR A 38 -7.60 -2.63 -8.85
CA THR A 38 -7.27 -1.70 -7.78
C THR A 38 -8.08 -2.04 -6.54
N ALA A 39 -7.41 -2.24 -5.41
CA ALA A 39 -8.05 -2.49 -4.12
C ALA A 39 -7.42 -1.61 -3.03
N PRO A 40 -8.21 -1.08 -2.08
CA PRO A 40 -7.66 -0.38 -0.94
C PRO A 40 -6.93 -1.37 -0.02
N ILE A 41 -5.67 -1.03 0.31
CA ILE A 41 -4.84 -1.81 1.24
C ILE A 41 -4.27 -0.88 2.32
N SER A 42 -3.83 -1.44 3.45
CA SER A 42 -3.16 -0.66 4.49
C SER A 42 -1.73 -0.28 4.09
N TYR A 43 -1.17 0.75 4.72
CA TYR A 43 0.23 1.13 4.48
C TYR A 43 1.20 0.01 4.85
N GLY A 44 0.96 -0.66 5.99
CA GLY A 44 1.78 -1.80 6.41
C GLY A 44 1.78 -2.93 5.39
N GLU A 45 0.64 -3.22 4.77
CA GLU A 45 0.53 -4.23 3.71
C GLU A 45 1.32 -3.83 2.45
N LEU A 46 1.22 -2.57 2.03
CA LEU A 46 1.97 -2.07 0.88
C LEU A 46 3.49 -2.16 1.10
N ILE A 47 3.98 -1.68 2.26
CA ILE A 47 5.41 -1.70 2.59
C ILE A 47 5.92 -3.14 2.75
N ASP A 48 5.11 -4.03 3.35
CA ASP A 48 5.43 -5.46 3.43
C ASP A 48 5.63 -6.07 2.05
N LYS A 49 4.70 -5.83 1.13
CA LYS A 49 4.79 -6.32 -0.24
C LYS A 49 6.00 -5.78 -0.98
N ILE A 50 6.32 -4.49 -0.83
CA ILE A 50 7.53 -3.87 -1.40
C ILE A 50 8.79 -4.57 -0.87
N THR A 51 8.92 -4.75 0.44
CA THR A 51 10.13 -5.38 1.03
C THR A 51 10.28 -6.85 0.62
N ILE A 52 9.18 -7.58 0.44
CA ILE A 52 9.21 -8.95 -0.11
C ILE A 52 9.69 -8.94 -1.57
N LEU A 53 9.22 -8.01 -2.39
CA LEU A 53 9.64 -7.88 -3.79
C LEU A 53 11.12 -7.47 -3.91
N GLU A 54 11.63 -6.63 -3.02
CA GLU A 54 13.06 -6.29 -2.93
C GLU A 54 13.91 -7.54 -2.66
N ILE A 55 13.48 -8.41 -1.74
CA ILE A 55 14.15 -9.69 -1.48
C ILE A 55 14.10 -10.59 -2.71
N LYS A 56 12.94 -10.72 -3.36
CA LYS A 56 12.78 -11.50 -4.59
C LYS A 56 13.70 -11.00 -5.70
N ALA A 57 13.77 -9.68 -5.89
CA ALA A 57 14.65 -9.06 -6.89
C ALA A 57 16.13 -9.36 -6.64
N ALA A 58 16.54 -9.48 -5.38
CA ALA A 58 17.92 -9.82 -5.01
C ALA A 58 18.23 -11.32 -5.07
N GLN A 59 17.23 -12.20 -4.94
CA GLN A 59 17.44 -13.65 -4.80
C GLN A 59 17.14 -14.44 -6.09
N ILE A 60 16.25 -13.94 -6.95
CA ILE A 60 15.82 -14.64 -8.15
C ILE A 60 16.81 -14.38 -9.29
N SER A 61 17.35 -15.48 -9.85
CA SER A 61 18.28 -15.44 -11.00
C SER A 61 17.61 -15.68 -12.35
N ASP A 62 16.40 -16.24 -12.38
CA ASP A 62 15.63 -16.45 -13.61
C ASP A 62 15.17 -15.12 -14.19
N ALA A 63 15.61 -14.79 -15.41
CA ALA A 63 15.39 -13.49 -16.02
C ALA A 63 13.90 -13.16 -16.25
N ALA A 64 13.08 -14.16 -16.63
CA ALA A 64 11.65 -13.93 -16.86
C ALA A 64 10.90 -13.66 -15.56
N LYS A 65 11.22 -14.42 -14.49
CA LYS A 65 10.65 -14.19 -13.16
C LYS A 65 11.12 -12.86 -12.59
N LEU A 66 12.39 -12.51 -12.76
CA LEU A 66 12.94 -11.24 -12.30
C LEU A 66 12.26 -10.05 -13.00
N ALA A 67 11.99 -10.11 -14.30
CA ALA A 67 11.26 -9.08 -15.01
C ALA A 67 9.85 -8.85 -14.44
N ASN A 68 9.13 -9.92 -14.10
CA ASN A 68 7.81 -9.80 -13.46
C ASN A 68 7.90 -9.16 -12.07
N VAL A 69 8.90 -9.57 -11.27
CA VAL A 69 9.15 -9.01 -9.93
C VAL A 69 9.47 -7.52 -10.04
N GLN A 70 10.33 -7.13 -10.99
CA GLN A 70 10.73 -5.73 -11.16
C GLN A 70 9.56 -4.87 -11.57
N THR A 71 8.72 -5.34 -12.51
CA THR A 71 7.51 -4.62 -12.95
C THR A 71 6.58 -4.32 -11.76
N GLU A 72 6.32 -5.32 -10.91
CA GLU A 72 5.47 -5.15 -9.74
C GLU A 72 6.12 -4.22 -8.70
N LEU A 73 7.42 -4.37 -8.46
CA LEU A 73 8.16 -3.55 -7.51
C LEU A 73 8.16 -2.07 -7.91
N ASP A 74 8.38 -1.78 -9.19
CA ASP A 74 8.39 -0.41 -9.72
C ASP A 74 7.01 0.24 -9.59
N LEU A 75 5.93 -0.50 -9.91
CA LEU A 75 4.56 -0.03 -9.75
C LEU A 75 4.22 0.31 -8.29
N LEU A 76 4.57 -0.57 -7.35
CA LEU A 76 4.27 -0.35 -5.94
C LEU A 76 5.13 0.78 -5.34
N ASN A 77 6.39 0.89 -5.74
CA ASN A 77 7.24 2.02 -5.33
C ASN A 77 6.71 3.35 -5.86
N ALA A 78 6.26 3.41 -7.12
CA ALA A 78 5.64 4.61 -7.69
C ALA A 78 4.35 4.97 -6.94
N THR A 79 3.51 4.00 -6.63
CA THR A 79 2.29 4.17 -5.83
C THR A 79 2.60 4.73 -4.44
N TRP A 80 3.60 4.17 -3.77
CA TRP A 80 4.04 4.68 -2.46
C TRP A 80 4.58 6.10 -2.55
N ALA A 81 5.49 6.37 -3.49
CA ALA A 81 6.13 7.68 -3.65
C ALA A 81 5.12 8.80 -3.95
N ALA A 82 4.07 8.51 -4.71
CA ALA A 82 3.01 9.46 -5.03
C ALA A 82 2.08 9.77 -3.83
N HIS A 83 2.02 8.89 -2.83
CA HIS A 83 1.12 9.04 -1.71
C HIS A 83 1.68 10.02 -0.65
N PRO A 84 0.87 10.96 -0.10
CA PRO A 84 1.34 11.93 0.91
C PRO A 84 1.98 11.32 2.15
N ALA A 85 1.55 10.12 2.57
CA ALA A 85 2.12 9.40 3.71
C ALA A 85 3.60 9.05 3.52
N SER A 86 4.11 8.99 2.27
CA SER A 86 5.53 8.72 1.98
C SER A 86 6.48 9.79 2.52
N ARG A 87 5.96 10.96 2.88
CA ARG A 87 6.74 12.05 3.50
C ARG A 87 7.06 11.82 4.98
N THR A 88 6.37 10.88 5.62
CA THR A 88 6.63 10.50 7.01
C THR A 88 7.76 9.47 7.04
N ASP A 89 8.77 9.73 7.85
CA ASP A 89 9.88 8.79 7.98
C ASP A 89 9.45 7.49 8.68
N ILE A 90 9.54 6.39 7.95
CA ILE A 90 9.31 5.00 8.40
C ILE A 90 10.52 4.12 8.13
N SER A 91 11.71 4.70 7.98
CA SER A 91 12.93 3.97 7.61
C SER A 91 13.27 2.84 8.59
N ALA A 92 13.10 3.08 9.89
CA ALA A 92 13.35 2.08 10.93
C ALA A 92 12.38 0.90 10.83
N GLU A 93 11.08 1.17 10.72
CA GLU A 93 10.04 0.14 10.60
C GLU A 93 10.19 -0.65 9.27
N ARG A 94 10.49 0.04 8.17
CA ARG A 94 10.76 -0.60 6.88
C ARG A 94 11.99 -1.51 6.95
N ALA A 95 13.06 -1.08 7.58
CA ALA A 95 14.27 -1.90 7.77
C ALA A 95 13.98 -3.15 8.62
N GLN A 96 13.22 -2.99 9.71
CA GLN A 96 12.80 -4.11 10.55
C GLN A 96 11.93 -5.10 9.78
N LEU A 97 10.98 -4.60 8.99
CA LEU A 97 10.10 -5.44 8.16
C LEU A 97 10.89 -6.21 7.11
N GLY A 98 11.86 -5.56 6.44
CA GLY A 98 12.77 -6.20 5.51
C GLY A 98 13.61 -7.32 6.16
N ALA A 99 14.11 -7.08 7.38
CA ALA A 99 14.87 -8.09 8.14
C ALA A 99 14.00 -9.31 8.51
N VAL A 100 12.77 -9.08 8.96
CA VAL A 100 11.83 -10.16 9.28
C VAL A 100 11.46 -10.95 8.02
N ASN A 101 11.18 -10.27 6.91
CA ASN A 101 10.85 -10.93 5.65
C ASN A 101 12.04 -11.72 5.07
N LYS A 102 13.28 -11.21 5.23
CA LYS A 102 14.47 -11.97 4.84
C LYS A 102 14.65 -13.23 5.70
N ALA A 103 14.44 -13.12 7.00
CA ALA A 103 14.50 -14.27 7.89
C ALA A 103 13.45 -15.32 7.52
N LEU A 104 12.22 -14.91 7.19
CA LEU A 104 11.16 -15.81 6.71
C LEU A 104 11.56 -16.48 5.39
N TRP A 105 12.14 -15.73 4.44
CA TRP A 105 12.65 -16.30 3.19
C TRP A 105 13.64 -17.44 3.46
N ASP A 106 14.62 -17.21 4.32
CA ASP A 106 15.66 -18.20 4.63
C ASP A 106 15.09 -19.43 5.37
N ILE A 107 14.12 -19.23 6.26
CA ILE A 107 13.42 -20.31 6.95
C ILE A 107 12.64 -21.17 5.93
N GLU A 108 11.90 -20.52 5.04
CA GLU A 108 11.09 -21.18 4.02
C GLU A 108 11.94 -22.01 3.04
N ASP A 109 13.12 -21.54 2.67
CA ASP A 109 14.04 -22.30 1.83
C ASP A 109 14.59 -23.53 2.59
N ARG A 110 14.99 -23.35 3.84
CA ARG A 110 15.54 -24.44 4.67
C ARG A 110 14.50 -25.50 4.98
N ILE A 111 13.27 -25.13 5.31
CA ILE A 111 12.21 -26.09 5.63
C ILE A 111 11.85 -26.93 4.40
N ARG A 112 11.84 -26.33 3.19
CA ARG A 112 11.62 -27.05 1.93
C ARG A 112 12.76 -28.02 1.60
N LEU A 113 14.00 -27.69 1.94
CA LEU A 113 15.13 -28.63 1.81
C LEU A 113 14.99 -29.81 2.75
N LYS A 114 14.56 -29.60 4.00
CA LYS A 114 14.25 -30.66 4.95
C LYS A 114 13.10 -31.55 4.46
N GLU A 115 12.02 -30.96 3.96
CA GLU A 115 10.89 -31.67 3.38
C GLU A 115 11.34 -32.54 2.19
N LYS A 116 12.12 -31.97 1.26
CA LYS A 116 12.69 -32.71 0.12
C LYS A 116 13.52 -33.91 0.55
N ALA A 117 14.26 -33.75 1.65
CA ALA A 117 15.08 -34.82 2.22
C ALA A 117 14.30 -35.78 3.11
N GLN A 118 13.00 -35.56 3.37
CA GLN A 118 12.16 -36.28 4.33
C GLN A 118 12.79 -36.32 5.74
N ALA A 119 13.50 -35.24 6.12
CA ALA A 119 14.21 -35.12 7.38
C ALA A 119 13.40 -34.30 8.39
N PHE A 120 12.50 -34.96 9.11
CA PHE A 120 11.60 -34.34 10.10
C PHE A 120 12.23 -34.40 11.51
N ASP A 121 13.46 -33.93 11.60
CA ASP A 121 14.28 -33.91 12.80
C ASP A 121 14.00 -32.66 13.69
N ALA A 122 14.79 -32.49 14.74
CA ALA A 122 14.68 -31.34 15.64
C ALA A 122 14.82 -30.00 14.91
N GLU A 123 15.70 -29.91 13.91
CA GLU A 123 15.87 -28.70 13.11
C GLU A 123 14.61 -28.38 12.28
N PHE A 124 13.95 -29.40 11.70
CA PHE A 124 12.65 -29.19 11.03
C PHE A 124 11.61 -28.58 11.95
N ILE A 125 11.52 -29.10 13.18
CA ILE A 125 10.59 -28.60 14.21
C ILE A 125 10.91 -27.14 14.56
N GLU A 126 12.18 -26.80 14.76
CA GLU A 126 12.63 -25.43 15.06
C GLU A 126 12.30 -24.47 13.91
N LEU A 127 12.56 -24.86 12.67
CA LEU A 127 12.21 -24.08 11.48
C LEU A 127 10.69 -23.86 11.39
N ALA A 128 9.89 -24.91 11.57
CA ALA A 128 8.44 -24.83 11.55
C ALA A 128 7.91 -23.88 12.64
N ARG A 129 8.49 -23.93 13.84
CA ARG A 129 8.16 -22.99 14.91
C ARG A 129 8.57 -21.56 14.59
N ALA A 130 9.73 -21.36 13.99
CA ALA A 130 10.21 -20.04 13.60
C ALA A 130 9.28 -19.33 12.62
N VAL A 131 8.56 -20.05 11.74
CA VAL A 131 7.62 -19.47 10.79
C VAL A 131 6.55 -18.63 11.51
N TYR A 132 5.84 -19.20 12.51
CA TYR A 132 4.77 -18.44 13.16
C TYR A 132 5.29 -17.33 14.07
N PHE A 133 6.44 -17.53 14.74
CA PHE A 133 7.07 -16.46 15.51
C PHE A 133 7.42 -15.24 14.64
N ARG A 134 8.05 -15.49 13.48
CA ARG A 134 8.42 -14.42 12.55
C ARG A 134 7.20 -13.78 11.88
N ASN A 135 6.15 -14.54 11.60
CA ASN A 135 4.91 -13.97 11.09
C ASN A 135 4.19 -13.08 12.12
N ASP A 136 4.29 -13.38 13.41
CA ASP A 136 3.76 -12.51 14.48
C ASP A 136 4.56 -11.21 14.58
N GLU A 137 5.90 -11.30 14.52
CA GLU A 137 6.78 -10.14 14.47
C GLU A 137 6.48 -9.26 13.26
N ARG A 138 6.35 -9.86 12.08
CA ARG A 138 5.95 -9.18 10.84
C ARG A 138 4.63 -8.43 10.98
N ALA A 139 3.61 -9.08 11.54
CA ALA A 139 2.33 -8.45 11.79
C ALA A 139 2.42 -7.27 12.76
N ALA A 140 3.23 -7.38 13.81
CA ALA A 140 3.45 -6.30 14.76
C ALA A 140 4.10 -5.08 14.09
N VAL A 141 5.11 -5.28 13.22
CA VAL A 141 5.76 -4.19 12.48
C VAL A 141 4.79 -3.55 11.48
N LYS A 142 4.01 -4.33 10.73
CA LYS A 142 2.95 -3.82 9.85
C LYS A 142 1.95 -2.96 10.61
N LYS A 143 1.50 -3.41 11.78
CA LYS A 143 0.60 -2.65 12.66
C LYS A 143 1.24 -1.34 13.15
N ALA A 144 2.52 -1.36 13.51
CA ALA A 144 3.26 -0.16 13.90
C ALA A 144 3.32 0.87 12.75
N ILE A 145 3.60 0.44 11.51
CA ILE A 145 3.55 1.30 10.32
C ILE A 145 2.16 1.90 10.14
N ASN A 146 1.11 1.08 10.23
CA ASN A 146 -0.27 1.53 10.09
C ASN A 146 -0.66 2.60 11.11
N LEU A 147 -0.30 2.41 12.38
CA LEU A 147 -0.57 3.36 13.45
C LEU A 147 0.21 4.66 13.25
N LYS A 148 1.49 4.57 12.92
CA LYS A 148 2.37 5.73 12.70
C LYS A 148 1.89 6.61 11.55
N LEU A 149 1.35 5.99 10.50
CA LEU A 149 0.86 6.69 9.30
C LEU A 149 -0.64 7.01 9.33
N GLY A 150 -1.36 6.63 10.39
CA GLY A 150 -2.80 6.85 10.51
C GLY A 150 -3.62 6.07 9.48
N SER A 151 -3.25 4.80 9.20
CA SER A 151 -3.98 3.96 8.26
C SER A 151 -5.43 3.74 8.71
N LYS A 152 -6.36 3.90 7.77
CA LYS A 152 -7.79 3.57 7.99
C LYS A 152 -8.00 2.05 8.10
N LEU A 153 -7.17 1.27 7.41
CA LEU A 153 -7.22 -0.18 7.40
C LEU A 153 -6.12 -0.72 8.31
N ILE A 154 -6.50 -1.61 9.24
CA ILE A 154 -5.59 -2.28 10.16
C ILE A 154 -5.92 -3.77 10.10
N GLU A 155 -4.91 -4.60 9.77
CA GLU A 155 -5.06 -6.05 9.84
C GLU A 155 -5.16 -6.48 11.31
N GLU A 156 -6.18 -7.27 11.63
CA GLU A 156 -6.30 -7.90 12.93
C GLU A 156 -6.10 -9.41 12.81
N LYS A 157 -5.40 -9.99 13.78
CA LYS A 157 -5.17 -11.43 13.88
C LYS A 157 -5.85 -11.98 15.13
N SER A 158 -6.49 -13.14 15.00
CA SER A 158 -7.15 -13.84 16.09
C SER A 158 -6.68 -15.29 16.10
N TYR A 159 -5.42 -15.50 16.48
CA TYR A 159 -4.86 -16.84 16.69
C TYR A 159 -4.86 -17.17 18.19
N GLN A 160 -4.78 -18.48 18.50
CA GLN A 160 -4.53 -18.93 19.86
C GLN A 160 -3.16 -18.44 20.34
N ASP A 161 -3.10 -17.89 21.54
CA ASP A 161 -1.82 -17.51 22.12
C ASP A 161 -1.04 -18.78 22.52
N TYR A 162 0.13 -18.94 21.94
CA TYR A 162 1.03 -20.05 22.18
C TYR A 162 2.13 -19.71 23.20
N ARG A 163 2.21 -18.46 23.63
CA ARG A 163 3.17 -18.01 24.65
C ARG A 163 2.69 -18.53 25.99
N GLN A 164 3.51 -19.39 26.62
CA GLN A 164 3.23 -19.84 27.98
C GLN A 164 3.28 -18.61 28.89
N GLY A 165 2.21 -18.40 29.65
CA GLY A 165 2.08 -17.26 30.54
C GLY A 165 3.27 -17.16 31.50
N SER A 166 3.81 -15.94 31.58
CA SER A 166 4.83 -15.57 32.57
C SER A 166 4.20 -15.51 33.95
#